data_58dee30e0dbbbd933b7f4b09f675f884
#
_entry.id   58dee30e0dbbbd933b7f4b09f675f884
#
_cell.length_a   1.000
_cell.length_b   1.000
_cell.length_c   1.000
_cell.angle_alpha   90.00
_cell.angle_beta   90.00
_cell.angle_gamma   90.00
#
_symmetry.space_group_name_H-M   'P 1'
#
loop_
_entity.id
_entity.type
_entity.pdbx_description
1 polymer ?
#
loop_
_entity_poly.entity_id
_entity_poly.type
_entity_poly.pdbx_seq_one_letter_code
_entity_poly.pdbx_strand_id
1 'polypeptide(L)'
;MRVVHTEAALLNAVTMTRSEAQAAFNNPVVYMEKFLQNPRHIEFQVLADSYGNAVYLGERDCSMQRRHQKILEEAPAPLLNTRLRNKIGERCAAACRKIGYRGAGTFEFLYENDEFFFIEMNTRLQVEHPVT
;
A
#
# COMPACT_ATOMS: atom_id res chain seq x y z
N MET A 1 -5.06 9.20 -15.58
CA MET A 1 -3.69 9.13 -15.01
C MET A 1 -2.66 9.24 -16.14
N ARG A 2 -1.54 9.94 -15.91
CA ARG A 2 -0.42 10.07 -16.84
C ARG A 2 0.89 9.82 -16.13
N VAL A 3 1.74 8.99 -16.72
CA VAL A 3 3.11 8.79 -16.24
C VAL A 3 4.00 9.87 -16.86
N VAL A 4 4.86 10.46 -16.04
CA VAL A 4 5.79 11.52 -16.45
C VAL A 4 7.20 11.05 -16.17
N HIS A 5 8.03 10.93 -17.22
CA HIS A 5 9.39 10.42 -17.10
C HIS A 5 10.47 11.53 -17.05
N THR A 6 10.09 12.77 -17.42
CA THR A 6 11.03 13.90 -17.45
C THR A 6 10.37 15.16 -16.90
N GLU A 7 11.14 16.01 -16.26
CA GLU A 7 10.67 17.30 -15.78
C GLU A 7 10.09 18.18 -16.88
N ALA A 8 10.69 18.15 -18.08
CA ALA A 8 10.21 18.90 -19.24
C ALA A 8 8.77 18.52 -19.68
N ALA A 9 8.36 17.26 -19.46
CA ALA A 9 7.02 16.79 -19.79
C ALA A 9 5.96 17.10 -18.71
N LEU A 10 6.39 17.49 -17.50
CA LEU A 10 5.51 17.61 -16.33
C LEU A 10 4.41 18.65 -16.54
N LEU A 11 4.75 19.86 -16.96
CA LEU A 11 3.79 20.95 -17.10
C LEU A 11 2.67 20.61 -18.09
N ASN A 12 3.05 20.03 -19.23
CA ASN A 12 2.08 19.60 -20.23
C ASN A 12 1.17 18.48 -19.70
N ALA A 13 1.72 17.48 -19.03
CA ALA A 13 0.96 16.38 -18.43
C ALA A 13 -0.04 16.89 -17.38
N VAL A 14 0.38 17.81 -16.49
CA VAL A 14 -0.50 18.44 -15.50
C VAL A 14 -1.63 19.20 -16.16
N THR A 15 -1.32 20.03 -17.14
CA THR A 15 -2.33 20.85 -17.85
C THR A 15 -3.39 19.97 -18.53
N MET A 16 -2.96 18.92 -19.23
CA MET A 16 -3.87 17.99 -19.88
C MET A 16 -4.73 17.22 -18.87
N THR A 17 -4.12 16.71 -17.80
CA THR A 17 -4.85 15.96 -16.77
C THR A 17 -5.87 16.84 -16.03
N ARG A 18 -5.53 18.10 -15.76
CA ARG A 18 -6.48 19.07 -15.17
C ARG A 18 -7.68 19.33 -16.08
N SER A 19 -7.45 19.49 -17.38
CA SER A 19 -8.53 19.68 -18.35
C SER A 19 -9.45 18.46 -18.43
N GLU A 20 -8.89 17.25 -18.43
CA GLU A 20 -9.65 16.01 -18.39
C GLU A 20 -10.46 15.86 -17.09
N ALA A 21 -9.84 16.17 -15.95
CA ALA A 21 -10.51 16.13 -14.64
C ALA A 21 -11.67 17.14 -14.56
N GLN A 22 -11.46 18.35 -15.08
CA GLN A 22 -12.52 19.36 -15.17
C GLN A 22 -13.70 18.88 -16.03
N ALA A 23 -13.41 18.27 -17.20
CA ALA A 23 -14.46 17.78 -18.09
C ALA A 23 -15.23 16.57 -17.52
N ALA A 24 -14.53 15.63 -16.88
CA ALA A 24 -15.13 14.39 -16.40
C ALA A 24 -15.79 14.52 -15.03
N PHE A 25 -15.22 15.34 -14.12
CA PHE A 25 -15.62 15.41 -12.71
C PHE A 25 -16.04 16.81 -12.27
N ASN A 26 -16.03 17.78 -13.16
CA ASN A 26 -16.26 19.20 -12.86
C ASN A 26 -15.33 19.74 -11.74
N ASN A 27 -14.12 19.17 -11.64
CA ASN A 27 -13.11 19.54 -10.65
C ASN A 27 -11.71 19.35 -11.27
N PRO A 28 -10.90 20.44 -11.43
CA PRO A 28 -9.57 20.36 -12.06
C PRO A 28 -8.46 19.97 -11.07
N VAL A 29 -8.78 19.61 -9.83
CA VAL A 29 -7.77 19.24 -8.84
C VAL A 29 -7.12 17.92 -9.24
N VAL A 30 -5.79 17.91 -9.25
CA VAL A 30 -4.96 16.73 -9.51
C VAL A 30 -3.89 16.61 -8.43
N TYR A 31 -3.39 15.41 -8.22
CA TYR A 31 -2.26 15.14 -7.33
C TYR A 31 -1.18 14.36 -8.08
N MET A 32 0.00 14.33 -7.52
CA MET A 32 1.13 13.56 -8.05
C MET A 32 1.55 12.50 -7.05
N GLU A 33 1.93 11.34 -7.59
CA GLU A 33 2.47 10.23 -6.83
C GLU A 33 3.80 9.79 -7.46
N LYS A 34 4.66 9.18 -6.64
CA LYS A 34 5.85 8.51 -7.16
C LYS A 34 5.41 7.34 -8.03
N PHE A 35 5.86 7.32 -9.28
CA PHE A 35 5.64 6.18 -10.18
C PHE A 35 6.66 5.08 -9.88
N LEU A 36 6.17 3.88 -9.60
CA LEU A 36 6.97 2.67 -9.44
C LEU A 36 6.83 1.83 -10.70
N GLN A 37 7.94 1.28 -11.18
CA GLN A 37 7.96 0.59 -12.48
C GLN A 37 7.48 -0.85 -12.39
N ASN A 38 7.98 -1.60 -11.38
CA ASN A 38 7.69 -3.02 -11.18
C ASN A 38 7.47 -3.35 -9.70
N PRO A 39 6.55 -2.67 -9.01
CA PRO A 39 6.34 -2.88 -7.60
C PRO A 39 5.67 -4.22 -7.32
N ARG A 40 6.04 -4.83 -6.21
CA ARG A 40 5.28 -5.91 -5.58
C ARG A 40 4.26 -5.32 -4.62
N HIS A 41 3.10 -5.96 -4.50
CA HIS A 41 2.08 -5.61 -3.53
C HIS A 41 2.30 -6.46 -2.28
N ILE A 42 2.85 -5.85 -1.23
CA ILE A 42 3.11 -6.49 0.06
C ILE A 42 2.21 -5.88 1.11
N GLU A 43 1.58 -6.73 1.91
CA GLU A 43 0.67 -6.28 2.96
C GLU A 43 1.00 -6.91 4.31
N PHE A 44 0.86 -6.13 5.39
CA PHE A 44 1.15 -6.56 6.76
C PHE A 44 -0.13 -6.71 7.55
N GLN A 45 -0.38 -7.91 8.06
CA GLN A 45 -1.50 -8.19 8.95
C GLN A 45 -1.21 -7.66 10.35
N VAL A 46 -2.14 -6.89 10.92
CA VAL A 46 -2.08 -6.42 12.30
C VAL A 46 -3.30 -6.85 13.10
N LEU A 47 -3.11 -6.93 14.40
CA LEU A 47 -4.17 -7.14 15.37
C LEU A 47 -3.92 -6.23 16.57
N ALA A 48 -4.95 -5.52 17.00
CA ALA A 48 -4.88 -4.61 18.15
C ALA A 48 -6.06 -4.79 19.10
N ASP A 49 -5.82 -4.64 20.39
CA ASP A 49 -6.80 -4.79 21.44
C ASP A 49 -7.35 -3.44 21.95
N SER A 50 -8.20 -3.50 22.97
CA SER A 50 -8.79 -2.32 23.61
C SER A 50 -7.89 -1.71 24.69
N TYR A 51 -6.74 -2.33 24.97
CA TYR A 51 -5.83 -1.93 26.04
C TYR A 51 -4.58 -1.21 25.54
N GLY A 52 -4.54 -0.92 24.24
CA GLY A 52 -3.42 -0.23 23.60
C GLY A 52 -2.29 -1.15 23.13
N ASN A 53 -2.50 -2.47 23.14
CA ASN A 53 -1.55 -3.40 22.55
C ASN A 53 -1.84 -3.59 21.06
N ALA A 54 -0.78 -3.76 20.29
CA ALA A 54 -0.87 -4.12 18.88
C ALA A 54 0.34 -4.96 18.46
N VAL A 55 0.08 -5.95 17.64
CA VAL A 55 1.09 -6.84 17.06
C VAL A 55 0.92 -6.89 15.53
N TYR A 56 2.00 -7.16 14.83
CA TYR A 56 1.91 -7.62 13.45
C TYR A 56 2.05 -9.14 13.41
N LEU A 57 1.34 -9.81 12.51
CA LEU A 57 1.26 -11.27 12.45
C LEU A 57 2.01 -11.86 11.24
N GLY A 58 2.67 -11.04 10.47
CA GLY A 58 3.37 -11.40 9.25
C GLY A 58 2.89 -10.58 8.06
N GLU A 59 3.43 -10.90 6.92
CA GLU A 59 3.09 -10.25 5.64
C GLU A 59 2.69 -11.26 4.59
N ARG A 60 1.96 -10.77 3.60
CA ARG A 60 1.57 -11.49 2.39
C ARG A 60 2.10 -10.78 1.15
N ASP A 61 2.45 -11.53 0.14
CA ASP A 61 2.63 -11.02 -1.22
C ASP A 61 1.33 -11.23 -2.01
N CYS A 62 0.75 -10.15 -2.47
CA CYS A 62 -0.48 -10.13 -3.26
C CYS A 62 -0.24 -9.55 -4.66
N SER A 63 0.97 -9.73 -5.20
CA SER A 63 1.36 -9.16 -6.50
C SER A 63 0.67 -9.83 -7.69
N MET A 64 0.24 -11.09 -7.55
CA MET A 64 -0.46 -11.78 -8.61
C MET A 64 -1.92 -11.32 -8.69
N GLN A 65 -2.15 -10.35 -9.56
CA GLN A 65 -3.43 -9.68 -9.72
C GLN A 65 -3.90 -9.72 -11.17
N ARG A 66 -5.22 -9.67 -11.36
CA ARG A 66 -5.86 -9.45 -12.65
C ARG A 66 -6.80 -8.25 -12.53
N ARG A 67 -6.53 -7.18 -13.28
CA ARG A 67 -7.30 -5.92 -13.23
C ARG A 67 -7.43 -5.37 -11.80
N HIS A 68 -6.32 -5.37 -11.05
CA HIS A 68 -6.23 -4.95 -9.64
C HIS A 68 -6.99 -5.83 -8.65
N GLN A 69 -7.39 -7.02 -9.05
CA GLN A 69 -7.99 -8.02 -8.16
C GLN A 69 -6.94 -9.06 -7.80
N LYS A 70 -6.70 -9.26 -6.51
CA LYS A 70 -5.82 -10.31 -5.98
C LYS A 70 -6.35 -11.68 -6.42
N ILE A 71 -5.49 -12.54 -6.96
CA ILE A 71 -5.84 -13.89 -7.45
C ILE A 71 -5.12 -14.96 -6.66
N LEU A 72 -3.85 -14.70 -6.30
CA LEU A 72 -3.02 -15.61 -5.54
C LEU A 72 -2.21 -14.81 -4.53
N GLU A 73 -2.20 -15.26 -3.30
CA GLU A 73 -1.46 -14.68 -2.19
C GLU A 73 -0.51 -15.70 -1.59
N GLU A 74 0.69 -15.24 -1.24
CA GLU A 74 1.72 -16.05 -0.62
C GLU A 74 2.15 -15.45 0.73
N ALA A 75 2.32 -16.30 1.74
CA ALA A 75 2.90 -15.92 3.02
C ALA A 75 3.88 -17.00 3.50
N PRO A 76 5.05 -16.60 4.00
CA PRO A 76 5.62 -15.26 3.98
C PRO A 76 5.97 -14.80 2.54
N ALA A 77 6.06 -13.47 2.34
CA ALA A 77 6.41 -12.90 1.04
C ALA A 77 7.80 -13.42 0.57
N PRO A 78 7.89 -14.06 -0.63
CA PRO A 78 9.15 -14.60 -1.13
C PRO A 78 10.22 -13.51 -1.26
N LEU A 79 11.48 -13.88 -1.00
CA LEU A 79 12.66 -13.01 -1.19
C LEU A 79 12.60 -11.67 -0.45
N LEU A 80 11.75 -11.52 0.55
CA LEU A 80 11.73 -10.34 1.38
C LEU A 80 12.75 -10.46 2.51
N ASN A 81 13.62 -9.45 2.65
CA ASN A 81 14.62 -9.40 3.70
C ASN A 81 13.96 -9.39 5.09
N THR A 82 14.31 -10.36 5.93
CA THR A 82 13.73 -10.54 7.28
C THR A 82 13.90 -9.31 8.17
N ARG A 83 15.05 -8.63 8.10
CA ARG A 83 15.29 -7.41 8.89
C ARG A 83 14.35 -6.28 8.45
N LEU A 84 14.15 -6.14 7.14
CA LEU A 84 13.26 -5.12 6.58
C LEU A 84 11.79 -5.45 6.90
N ARG A 85 11.38 -6.74 6.76
CA ARG A 85 10.08 -7.25 7.18
C ARG A 85 9.77 -6.84 8.62
N ASN A 86 10.65 -7.21 9.55
CA ASN A 86 10.44 -6.94 10.97
C ASN A 86 10.35 -5.44 11.25
N LYS A 87 11.22 -4.63 10.62
CA LYS A 87 11.20 -3.17 10.75
C LYS A 87 9.87 -2.56 10.32
N ILE A 88 9.31 -3.00 9.20
CA ILE A 88 8.04 -2.48 8.70
C ILE A 88 6.87 -3.01 9.53
N GLY A 89 6.86 -4.31 9.87
CA GLY A 89 5.84 -4.90 10.73
C GLY A 89 5.72 -4.19 12.10
N GLU A 90 6.86 -3.92 12.75
CA GLU A 90 6.88 -3.16 14.01
C GLU A 90 6.39 -1.71 13.83
N ARG A 91 6.67 -1.07 12.71
CA ARG A 91 6.13 0.26 12.40
C ARG A 91 4.61 0.24 12.25
N CYS A 92 4.05 -0.79 11.61
CA CYS A 92 2.60 -0.97 11.49
C CYS A 92 1.95 -1.15 12.88
N ALA A 93 2.52 -2.01 13.72
CA ALA A 93 2.04 -2.20 15.09
C ALA A 93 2.16 -0.91 15.92
N ALA A 94 3.27 -0.18 15.81
CA ALA A 94 3.46 1.10 16.48
C ALA A 94 2.46 2.16 16.01
N ALA A 95 2.14 2.20 14.71
CA ALA A 95 1.11 3.08 14.17
C ALA A 95 -0.26 2.76 14.78
N CYS A 96 -0.64 1.47 14.86
CA CYS A 96 -1.88 1.04 15.51
C CYS A 96 -1.96 1.52 16.96
N ARG A 97 -0.90 1.34 17.74
CA ARG A 97 -0.84 1.83 19.14
C ARG A 97 -1.01 3.33 19.23
N LYS A 98 -0.32 4.08 18.35
CA LYS A 98 -0.35 5.54 18.34
C LYS A 98 -1.73 6.13 18.04
N ILE A 99 -2.49 5.49 17.14
CA ILE A 99 -3.83 5.98 16.74
C ILE A 99 -4.97 5.36 17.57
N GLY A 100 -4.65 4.47 18.51
CA GLY A 100 -5.65 3.77 19.30
C GLY A 100 -6.51 2.80 18.47
N TYR A 101 -5.92 2.19 17.44
CA TYR A 101 -6.61 1.22 16.59
C TYR A 101 -7.06 -0.01 17.38
N ARG A 102 -8.20 -0.60 17.00
CA ARG A 102 -8.74 -1.82 17.59
C ARG A 102 -9.25 -2.76 16.51
N GLY A 103 -8.96 -4.05 16.67
CA GLY A 103 -9.39 -5.11 15.75
C GLY A 103 -8.31 -5.55 14.78
N ALA A 104 -8.71 -6.36 13.80
CA ALA A 104 -7.85 -6.78 12.72
C ALA A 104 -7.76 -5.71 11.65
N GLY A 105 -6.59 -5.56 11.05
CA GLY A 105 -6.37 -4.65 9.95
C GLY A 105 -5.17 -5.07 9.11
N THR A 106 -5.03 -4.46 7.96
CA THR A 106 -3.94 -4.76 7.02
C THR A 106 -3.38 -3.45 6.47
N PHE A 107 -2.06 -3.27 6.58
CA PHE A 107 -1.34 -2.17 5.95
C PHE A 107 -0.83 -2.64 4.59
N GLU A 108 -1.25 -1.99 3.52
CA GLU A 108 -0.85 -2.30 2.15
C GLU A 108 0.27 -1.37 1.67
N PHE A 109 1.27 -1.98 1.02
CA PHE A 109 2.44 -1.28 0.49
C PHE A 109 2.75 -1.73 -0.94
N LEU A 110 3.30 -0.80 -1.71
CA LEU A 110 4.12 -1.15 -2.87
C LEU A 110 5.57 -1.32 -2.42
N TYR A 111 6.20 -2.39 -2.85
CA TYR A 111 7.59 -2.70 -2.53
C TYR A 111 8.42 -2.78 -3.80
N GLU A 112 9.46 -1.96 -3.90
CA GLU A 112 10.39 -1.95 -5.00
C GLU A 112 11.77 -1.49 -4.52
N ASN A 113 12.84 -2.15 -4.95
CA ASN A 113 14.23 -1.79 -4.64
C ASN A 113 14.51 -1.63 -3.13
N ASP A 114 14.06 -2.59 -2.32
CA ASP A 114 14.19 -2.59 -0.84
C ASP A 114 13.53 -1.40 -0.13
N GLU A 115 12.60 -0.72 -0.81
CA GLU A 115 11.79 0.35 -0.23
C GLU A 115 10.31 -0.02 -0.18
N PHE A 116 9.65 0.38 0.90
CA PHE A 116 8.21 0.25 1.08
C PHE A 116 7.52 1.58 0.95
N PHE A 117 6.51 1.65 0.08
CA PHE A 117 5.67 2.82 -0.14
C PHE A 117 4.25 2.48 0.33
N PHE A 118 3.80 3.17 1.38
CA PHE A 118 2.47 2.96 1.93
C PHE A 118 1.39 3.37 0.93
N ILE A 119 0.37 2.53 0.76
CA ILE A 119 -0.81 2.80 -0.07
C ILE A 119 -1.98 3.15 0.85
N GLU A 120 -2.43 2.16 1.63
CA GLU A 120 -3.63 2.30 2.45
C GLU A 120 -3.62 1.33 3.64
N MET A 121 -4.57 1.52 4.55
CA MET A 121 -4.88 0.58 5.60
C MET A 121 -6.33 0.09 5.45
N ASN A 122 -6.51 -1.20 5.31
CA ASN A 122 -7.82 -1.83 5.41
C ASN A 122 -8.15 -2.07 6.89
N THR A 123 -9.15 -1.37 7.38
CA THR A 123 -9.58 -1.43 8.80
C THR A 123 -10.60 -2.54 9.05
N ARG A 124 -10.36 -3.69 8.49
CA ARG A 124 -11.20 -4.88 8.57
C ARG A 124 -10.39 -6.15 8.39
N LEU A 125 -10.98 -7.28 8.68
CA LEU A 125 -10.43 -8.57 8.27
C LEU A 125 -10.58 -8.72 6.74
N GLN A 126 -9.57 -9.28 6.09
CA GLN A 126 -9.57 -9.56 4.66
C GLN A 126 -9.76 -11.05 4.39
N VAL A 127 -10.24 -11.38 3.18
CA VAL A 127 -10.48 -12.76 2.75
C VAL A 127 -9.18 -13.59 2.79
N GLU A 128 -8.06 -12.96 2.43
CA GLU A 128 -6.73 -13.57 2.33
C GLU A 128 -6.00 -13.74 3.68
N HIS A 129 -6.56 -13.29 4.80
CA HIS A 129 -5.92 -13.44 6.10
C HIS A 129 -5.50 -14.87 6.48
N PRO A 130 -6.22 -15.95 6.06
CA PRO A 130 -5.85 -17.32 6.44
C PRO A 130 -4.51 -17.80 5.87
N VAL A 131 -3.97 -17.10 4.86
CA VAL A 131 -2.66 -17.42 4.28
C VAL A 131 -1.50 -17.02 5.20
N THR A 132 -1.72 -16.06 6.09
CA THR A 132 -0.68 -15.46 6.96
C THR A 132 -0.20 -16.37 8.07
#